data_49f13dde847c0608487b9712a2c5b9bb
#
_entry.id   49f13dde847c0608487b9712a2c5b9bb
#
_cell.length_a   1.000
_cell.length_b   1.000
_cell.length_c   1.000
_cell.angle_alpha   90.00
_cell.angle_beta   90.00
_cell.angle_gamma   90.00
#
_symmetry.space_group_name_H-M   'P 1'
#
loop_
_entity.id
_entity.type
_entity.pdbx_description
1 polymer ?
#
loop_
_entity_poly.entity_id
_entity_poly.type
_entity_poly.pdbx_seq_one_letter_code
_entity_poly.pdbx_strand_id
1 'polypeptide(L)'
;MESIDIIWHKKSTAFGPSFDIDLPTNIQALDDVIKRYNIDSCIHLAGSSSVGASNKNPALFYKNNVALTMALLDKLIANDVNTFVFSSTASVYADNDLNKCMETSSALPSNAYGSSKLAVESILKDYSKAYDINCVALRYFNVAGYDIEADPKNIRYKPNKLIDIIIDTAHRHATFKIFGNTYPTKDGTCVRDYVHVMDVAEANLKALNYCRENKGYQMFNIGSGIPTSNLEIINEVQRHLGKINTEIADARNELYYSLADITKAKEILDWTPAKSSIDKIVASAVKWYNMTHKKEIQ
;
A
#
# COMPACT_ATOMS: atom_id res chain seq x y z
N MET A 1 -6.22 4.19 19.27
CA MET A 1 -6.72 5.02 18.16
C MET A 1 -5.50 5.37 17.32
N GLU A 2 -5.51 5.00 16.05
CA GLU A 2 -4.45 5.45 15.14
C GLU A 2 -4.85 6.86 14.69
N SER A 3 -4.02 7.85 14.99
CA SER A 3 -4.18 9.21 14.47
C SER A 3 -4.01 9.19 12.95
N ILE A 4 -4.82 9.94 12.26
CA ILE A 4 -4.74 10.10 10.80
C ILE A 4 -4.01 11.41 10.56
N ASP A 5 -2.73 11.31 10.17
CA ASP A 5 -1.94 12.46 9.77
C ASP A 5 -2.32 12.87 8.34
N ILE A 6 -2.83 14.08 8.17
CA ILE A 6 -3.04 14.66 6.85
C ILE A 6 -1.82 15.50 6.52
N ILE A 7 -1.00 15.01 5.60
CA ILE A 7 0.18 15.74 5.10
C ILE A 7 -0.19 16.45 3.81
N TRP A 8 0.11 17.74 3.74
CA TRP A 8 -0.21 18.63 2.64
C TRP A 8 1.00 19.17 1.92
N HIS A 9 0.95 19.13 0.56
CA HIS A 9 1.93 19.84 -0.27
C HIS A 9 1.24 20.67 -1.35
N LYS A 10 1.38 21.97 -1.28
CA LYS A 10 1.23 22.89 -2.41
C LYS A 10 2.57 23.59 -2.64
N LYS A 11 3.30 23.20 -3.71
CA LYS A 11 4.56 23.82 -4.16
C LYS A 11 5.60 24.01 -3.06
N SER A 12 6.27 22.99 -2.58
CA SER A 12 7.53 23.24 -1.88
C SER A 12 8.39 22.01 -1.72
N THR A 13 9.66 22.27 -1.63
CA THR A 13 10.78 21.34 -1.44
C THR A 13 10.94 20.85 0.00
N ALA A 14 10.05 21.19 0.89
CA ALA A 14 10.05 20.78 2.29
C ALA A 14 8.64 20.36 2.68
N PHE A 15 8.53 19.48 3.69
CA PHE A 15 7.28 19.00 4.24
C PHE A 15 6.30 20.17 4.48
N GLY A 16 5.11 20.08 3.88
CA GLY A 16 4.03 21.04 4.12
C GLY A 16 3.50 20.97 5.55
N PRO A 17 2.57 21.85 5.93
CA PRO A 17 1.95 21.79 7.24
C PRO A 17 1.23 20.43 7.42
N SER A 18 1.45 19.80 8.56
CA SER A 18 0.72 18.62 8.99
C SER A 18 -0.35 19.03 10.01
N PHE A 19 -1.53 18.39 9.90
CA PHE A 19 -2.64 18.59 10.81
C PHE A 19 -3.04 17.23 11.37
N ASP A 20 -3.16 17.14 12.68
CA ASP A 20 -3.70 15.99 13.38
C ASP A 20 -5.23 16.16 13.45
N ILE A 21 -5.94 15.55 12.50
CA ILE A 21 -7.40 15.57 12.44
C ILE A 21 -7.91 14.16 12.65
N ASP A 22 -8.53 13.91 13.80
CA ASP A 22 -9.29 12.69 14.03
C ASP A 22 -10.61 12.76 13.24
N LEU A 23 -10.62 12.22 12.03
CA LEU A 23 -11.78 12.24 11.14
C LEU A 23 -13.08 11.71 11.79
N PRO A 24 -13.06 10.65 12.65
CA PRO A 24 -14.26 10.20 13.32
C PRO A 24 -14.89 11.21 14.26
N THR A 25 -14.09 12.08 14.89
CA THR A 25 -14.57 12.99 15.94
C THR A 25 -14.55 14.45 15.54
N ASN A 26 -13.71 14.84 14.58
CA ASN A 26 -13.50 16.24 14.21
C ASN A 26 -13.40 16.47 12.68
N ILE A 27 -14.28 15.86 11.92
CA ILE A 27 -14.29 16.03 10.46
C ILE A 27 -14.56 17.48 10.02
N GLN A 28 -15.16 18.31 10.89
CA GLN A 28 -15.40 19.74 10.60
C GLN A 28 -14.09 20.53 10.46
N ALA A 29 -13.04 20.14 11.18
CA ALA A 29 -11.73 20.77 11.05
C ALA A 29 -11.14 20.65 9.64
N LEU A 30 -11.60 19.68 8.84
CA LEU A 30 -11.19 19.51 7.46
C LEU A 30 -11.66 20.67 6.56
N ASP A 31 -12.85 21.22 6.79
CA ASP A 31 -13.38 22.37 6.04
C ASP A 31 -12.45 23.59 6.17
N ASP A 32 -11.95 23.85 7.39
CA ASP A 32 -11.06 24.96 7.65
C ASP A 32 -9.70 24.79 6.96
N VAL A 33 -9.18 23.56 6.97
CA VAL A 33 -7.94 23.21 6.26
C VAL A 33 -8.10 23.35 4.75
N ILE A 34 -9.17 22.78 4.17
CA ILE A 34 -9.45 22.87 2.75
C ILE A 34 -9.51 24.35 2.30
N LYS A 35 -10.28 25.17 2.99
CA LYS A 35 -10.45 26.59 2.65
C LYS A 35 -9.16 27.38 2.87
N ARG A 36 -8.49 27.20 4.02
CA ARG A 36 -7.28 27.93 4.36
C ARG A 36 -6.13 27.73 3.38
N TYR A 37 -6.00 26.51 2.86
CA TYR A 37 -4.90 26.14 1.96
C TYR A 37 -5.32 26.02 0.51
N ASN A 38 -6.58 26.35 0.20
CA ASN A 38 -7.16 26.29 -1.15
C ASN A 38 -6.87 24.96 -1.84
N ILE A 39 -7.37 23.90 -1.23
CA ILE A 39 -7.11 22.49 -1.62
C ILE A 39 -7.95 22.14 -2.84
N ASP A 40 -7.31 21.55 -3.86
CA ASP A 40 -7.95 21.16 -5.11
C ASP A 40 -7.98 19.65 -5.34
N SER A 41 -7.25 18.88 -4.52
CA SER A 41 -7.11 17.45 -4.75
C SER A 41 -6.75 16.70 -3.45
N CYS A 42 -7.08 15.40 -3.41
CA CYS A 42 -6.83 14.54 -2.27
C CYS A 42 -6.23 13.20 -2.70
N ILE A 43 -5.15 12.79 -2.02
CA ILE A 43 -4.62 11.41 -2.05
C ILE A 43 -4.96 10.77 -0.71
N HIS A 44 -5.84 9.78 -0.71
CA HIS A 44 -6.34 9.11 0.49
C HIS A 44 -5.57 7.82 0.77
N LEU A 45 -4.57 7.89 1.66
CA LEU A 45 -3.75 6.76 2.08
C LEU A 45 -4.21 6.14 3.41
N ALA A 46 -5.01 6.88 4.18
CA ALA A 46 -5.44 6.46 5.50
C ALA A 46 -6.39 5.24 5.46
N GLY A 47 -6.27 4.37 6.45
CA GLY A 47 -7.15 3.22 6.59
C GLY A 47 -6.51 2.04 7.33
N SER A 48 -7.34 1.12 7.78
CA SER A 48 -6.90 -0.13 8.40
C SER A 48 -6.49 -1.13 7.32
N SER A 49 -5.28 -1.73 7.41
CA SER A 49 -4.68 -2.54 6.34
C SER A 49 -4.30 -3.98 6.71
N SER A 50 -4.46 -4.41 7.97
CA SER A 50 -4.07 -5.75 8.41
C SER A 50 -5.13 -6.79 8.06
N VAL A 51 -4.83 -7.70 7.12
CA VAL A 51 -5.71 -8.81 6.73
C VAL A 51 -6.09 -9.66 7.95
N GLY A 52 -5.11 -10.10 8.76
CA GLY A 52 -5.37 -10.93 9.94
C GLY A 52 -6.23 -10.23 11.00
N ALA A 53 -6.07 -8.93 11.19
CA ALA A 53 -6.91 -8.15 12.10
C ALA A 53 -8.33 -7.95 11.52
N SER A 54 -8.48 -7.83 10.21
CA SER A 54 -9.77 -7.64 9.56
C SER A 54 -10.72 -8.83 9.77
N ASN A 55 -10.17 -10.05 9.75
CA ASN A 55 -10.96 -11.26 10.01
C ASN A 55 -11.43 -11.39 11.49
N LYS A 56 -10.67 -10.75 12.42
CA LYS A 56 -11.04 -10.75 13.85
C LYS A 56 -12.01 -9.63 14.21
N ASN A 57 -11.93 -8.49 13.54
CA ASN A 57 -12.80 -7.33 13.79
C ASN A 57 -13.19 -6.62 12.49
N PRO A 58 -14.08 -7.22 11.68
CA PRO A 58 -14.51 -6.64 10.40
C PRO A 58 -15.21 -5.29 10.57
N ALA A 59 -15.96 -5.08 11.65
CA ALA A 59 -16.67 -3.83 11.90
C ALA A 59 -15.74 -2.62 11.96
N LEU A 60 -14.55 -2.77 12.58
CA LEU A 60 -13.53 -1.72 12.61
C LEU A 60 -13.05 -1.34 11.20
N PHE A 61 -12.88 -2.33 10.32
CA PHE A 61 -12.43 -2.10 8.95
C PHE A 61 -13.49 -1.40 8.11
N TYR A 62 -14.76 -1.79 8.21
CA TYR A 62 -15.83 -1.07 7.52
C TYR A 62 -16.00 0.36 8.06
N LYS A 63 -15.89 0.56 9.37
CA LYS A 63 -15.93 1.90 9.96
C LYS A 63 -14.77 2.77 9.43
N ASN A 64 -13.53 2.29 9.52
CA ASN A 64 -12.35 3.08 9.18
C ASN A 64 -12.13 3.22 7.67
N ASN A 65 -12.43 2.19 6.88
CA ASN A 65 -12.15 2.23 5.45
C ASN A 65 -13.34 2.71 4.62
N VAL A 66 -14.57 2.44 5.03
CA VAL A 66 -15.76 2.80 4.25
C VAL A 66 -16.42 4.05 4.80
N ALA A 67 -16.90 4.01 6.04
CA ALA A 67 -17.67 5.13 6.60
C ALA A 67 -16.86 6.44 6.65
N LEU A 68 -15.58 6.37 7.06
CA LEU A 68 -14.71 7.56 7.09
C LEU A 68 -14.36 8.05 5.68
N THR A 69 -14.16 7.16 4.71
CA THR A 69 -13.92 7.59 3.32
C THR A 69 -15.14 8.28 2.72
N MET A 70 -16.36 7.78 2.99
CA MET A 70 -17.59 8.46 2.57
C MET A 70 -17.70 9.86 3.20
N ALA A 71 -17.50 9.97 4.51
CA ALA A 71 -17.52 11.26 5.19
C ALA A 71 -16.46 12.25 4.65
N LEU A 72 -15.26 11.73 4.30
CA LEU A 72 -14.22 12.52 3.64
C LEU A 72 -14.69 13.00 2.24
N LEU A 73 -15.23 12.12 1.41
CA LEU A 73 -15.73 12.45 0.08
C LEU A 73 -16.83 13.51 0.13
N ASP A 74 -17.77 13.39 1.06
CA ASP A 74 -18.85 14.39 1.25
C ASP A 74 -18.28 15.79 1.57
N LYS A 75 -17.21 15.83 2.38
CA LYS A 75 -16.52 17.09 2.69
C LYS A 75 -15.75 17.67 1.51
N LEU A 76 -15.08 16.82 0.73
CA LEU A 76 -14.35 17.24 -0.46
C LEU A 76 -15.30 17.83 -1.49
N ILE A 77 -16.43 17.15 -1.77
CA ILE A 77 -17.47 17.60 -2.69
C ILE A 77 -18.09 18.93 -2.23
N ALA A 78 -18.42 19.05 -0.94
CA ALA A 78 -19.00 20.28 -0.38
C ALA A 78 -18.07 21.50 -0.44
N ASN A 79 -16.77 21.29 -0.68
CA ASN A 79 -15.74 22.32 -0.82
C ASN A 79 -15.14 22.39 -2.24
N ASP A 80 -15.82 21.85 -3.25
CA ASP A 80 -15.40 21.86 -4.67
C ASP A 80 -14.07 21.19 -4.95
N VAL A 81 -13.63 20.25 -4.08
CA VAL A 81 -12.46 19.41 -4.32
C VAL A 81 -12.87 18.22 -5.17
N ASN A 82 -12.51 18.24 -6.44
CA ASN A 82 -13.01 17.31 -7.44
C ASN A 82 -11.99 16.26 -7.93
N THR A 83 -10.85 16.15 -7.29
CA THR A 83 -9.78 15.21 -7.68
C THR A 83 -9.42 14.30 -6.49
N PHE A 84 -9.66 12.98 -6.65
CA PHE A 84 -9.48 12.01 -5.57
C PHE A 84 -8.73 10.77 -6.01
N VAL A 85 -7.58 10.49 -5.37
CA VAL A 85 -6.80 9.27 -5.55
C VAL A 85 -6.95 8.39 -4.31
N PHE A 86 -7.37 7.15 -4.50
CA PHE A 86 -7.66 6.20 -3.44
C PHE A 86 -6.64 5.05 -3.38
N SER A 87 -6.09 4.82 -2.21
CA SER A 87 -5.26 3.67 -1.89
C SER A 87 -6.12 2.41 -1.75
N SER A 88 -6.26 1.66 -2.84
CA SER A 88 -6.88 0.33 -2.86
C SER A 88 -5.83 -0.77 -2.68
N THR A 89 -6.15 -2.02 -2.99
CA THR A 89 -5.32 -3.19 -2.67
C THR A 89 -5.52 -4.33 -3.66
N ALA A 90 -4.48 -5.14 -3.89
CA ALA A 90 -4.59 -6.43 -4.58
C ALA A 90 -5.50 -7.44 -3.85
N SER A 91 -5.76 -7.23 -2.55
CA SER A 91 -6.66 -8.09 -1.77
C SER A 91 -8.14 -8.01 -2.19
N VAL A 92 -8.49 -7.15 -3.16
CA VAL A 92 -9.81 -7.13 -3.81
C VAL A 92 -10.00 -8.29 -4.77
N TYR A 93 -8.92 -8.86 -5.31
CA TYR A 93 -8.99 -9.99 -6.22
C TYR A 93 -9.35 -11.28 -5.48
N ALA A 94 -10.03 -12.17 -6.19
CA ALA A 94 -10.27 -13.52 -5.71
C ALA A 94 -8.96 -14.29 -5.56
N ASP A 95 -8.96 -15.28 -4.69
CA ASP A 95 -7.94 -16.33 -4.68
C ASP A 95 -8.14 -17.21 -5.92
N ASN A 96 -7.75 -16.68 -7.07
CA ASN A 96 -7.93 -17.33 -8.37
C ASN A 96 -6.68 -18.16 -8.71
N ASP A 97 -6.89 -19.23 -9.49
CA ASP A 97 -5.82 -19.95 -10.18
C ASP A 97 -5.12 -19.08 -11.27
N LEU A 98 -5.42 -17.81 -11.34
CA LEU A 98 -4.86 -16.89 -12.30
C LEU A 98 -3.46 -16.46 -11.86
N ASN A 99 -2.48 -16.82 -12.67
CA ASN A 99 -1.09 -16.45 -12.44
C ASN A 99 -0.84 -14.92 -12.47
N LYS A 100 -1.77 -14.13 -12.99
CA LYS A 100 -1.64 -12.68 -13.17
C LYS A 100 -2.98 -11.96 -13.03
N CYS A 101 -3.06 -10.98 -12.12
CA CYS A 101 -4.25 -10.18 -11.88
C CYS A 101 -4.30 -8.98 -12.86
N MET A 102 -5.34 -8.90 -13.66
CA MET A 102 -5.70 -7.73 -14.46
C MET A 102 -6.79 -6.93 -13.75
N GLU A 103 -6.96 -5.65 -14.07
CA GLU A 103 -8.04 -4.84 -13.51
C GLU A 103 -9.44 -5.37 -13.87
N THR A 104 -9.54 -6.14 -14.96
CA THR A 104 -10.75 -6.85 -15.41
C THR A 104 -10.96 -8.20 -14.73
N SER A 105 -9.99 -8.69 -13.95
CA SER A 105 -10.13 -9.94 -13.20
C SER A 105 -11.22 -9.84 -12.14
N SER A 106 -11.85 -10.96 -11.80
CA SER A 106 -12.93 -11.02 -10.81
C SER A 106 -12.47 -10.45 -9.46
N ALA A 107 -13.20 -9.48 -8.95
CA ALA A 107 -13.03 -8.90 -7.64
C ALA A 107 -13.92 -9.62 -6.62
N LEU A 108 -13.38 -10.64 -5.96
CA LEU A 108 -14.05 -11.47 -4.95
C LEU A 108 -13.14 -11.63 -3.73
N PRO A 109 -13.03 -10.60 -2.88
CA PRO A 109 -12.10 -10.60 -1.75
C PRO A 109 -12.42 -11.71 -0.74
N SER A 110 -11.39 -12.42 -0.28
CA SER A 110 -11.49 -13.50 0.73
C SER A 110 -11.44 -13.00 2.18
N ASN A 111 -11.32 -11.70 2.40
CA ASN A 111 -11.18 -11.11 3.73
C ASN A 111 -11.85 -9.73 3.83
N ALA A 112 -12.18 -9.33 5.08
CA ALA A 112 -12.91 -8.08 5.33
C ALA A 112 -12.12 -6.82 4.94
N TYR A 113 -10.80 -6.84 4.97
CA TYR A 113 -9.96 -5.74 4.46
C TYR A 113 -10.18 -5.54 2.96
N GLY A 114 -10.01 -6.58 2.15
CA GLY A 114 -10.26 -6.52 0.71
C GLY A 114 -11.70 -6.11 0.40
N SER A 115 -12.68 -6.70 1.09
CA SER A 115 -14.10 -6.34 0.95
C SER A 115 -14.37 -4.87 1.25
N SER A 116 -13.77 -4.30 2.31
CA SER A 116 -13.93 -2.89 2.65
C SER A 116 -13.35 -1.95 1.59
N LYS A 117 -12.19 -2.31 1.00
CA LYS A 117 -11.57 -1.54 -0.08
C LYS A 117 -12.38 -1.62 -1.37
N LEU A 118 -12.88 -2.81 -1.73
CA LEU A 118 -13.75 -2.99 -2.90
C LEU A 118 -15.07 -2.22 -2.76
N ALA A 119 -15.65 -2.17 -1.57
CA ALA A 119 -16.84 -1.36 -1.31
C ALA A 119 -16.59 0.13 -1.60
N VAL A 120 -15.41 0.66 -1.20
CA VAL A 120 -15.03 2.04 -1.53
C VAL A 120 -14.84 2.23 -3.04
N GLU A 121 -14.22 1.29 -3.76
CA GLU A 121 -14.12 1.37 -5.22
C GLU A 121 -15.50 1.49 -5.89
N SER A 122 -16.50 0.74 -5.39
CA SER A 122 -17.88 0.83 -5.89
C SER A 122 -18.50 2.21 -5.58
N ILE A 123 -18.30 2.72 -4.37
CA ILE A 123 -18.75 4.06 -3.97
C ILE A 123 -18.13 5.13 -4.87
N LEU A 124 -16.81 5.07 -5.10
CA LEU A 124 -16.11 6.03 -5.96
C LEU A 124 -16.66 6.03 -7.39
N LYS A 125 -16.98 4.86 -7.93
CA LYS A 125 -17.59 4.72 -9.25
C LYS A 125 -18.97 5.36 -9.32
N ASP A 126 -19.78 5.26 -8.26
CA ASP A 126 -21.12 5.86 -8.22
C ASP A 126 -21.04 7.36 -7.96
N TYR A 127 -20.15 7.80 -7.05
CA TYR A 127 -19.90 9.21 -6.76
C TYR A 127 -19.40 9.96 -8.00
N SER A 128 -18.49 9.36 -8.77
CA SER A 128 -17.96 9.97 -10.00
C SER A 128 -19.02 10.15 -11.12
N LYS A 129 -20.14 9.43 -11.03
CA LYS A 129 -21.26 9.61 -11.97
C LYS A 129 -22.28 10.63 -11.47
N ALA A 130 -22.48 10.70 -10.14
CA ALA A 130 -23.51 11.52 -9.53
C ALA A 130 -23.03 12.93 -9.20
N TYR A 131 -21.74 13.08 -8.92
CA TYR A 131 -21.12 14.33 -8.50
C TYR A 131 -19.97 14.68 -9.44
N ASP A 132 -19.58 15.95 -9.50
CA ASP A 132 -18.42 16.38 -10.31
C ASP A 132 -17.09 16.07 -9.58
N ILE A 133 -16.84 14.77 -9.31
CA ILE A 133 -15.61 14.29 -8.72
C ILE A 133 -14.96 13.22 -9.60
N ASN A 134 -13.67 13.39 -9.89
CA ASN A 134 -12.86 12.46 -10.64
C ASN A 134 -12.09 11.56 -9.66
N CYS A 135 -12.13 10.25 -9.86
CA CYS A 135 -11.59 9.29 -8.93
C CYS A 135 -10.67 8.29 -9.60
N VAL A 136 -9.52 8.05 -8.99
CA VAL A 136 -8.61 6.96 -9.37
C VAL A 136 -8.37 6.05 -8.16
N ALA A 137 -8.61 4.74 -8.32
CA ALA A 137 -8.24 3.74 -7.33
C ALA A 137 -6.94 3.04 -7.75
N LEU A 138 -5.95 3.02 -6.88
CA LEU A 138 -4.68 2.32 -7.09
C LEU A 138 -4.66 1.03 -6.25
N ARG A 139 -4.70 -0.12 -6.92
CA ARG A 139 -4.64 -1.44 -6.30
C ARG A 139 -3.19 -1.82 -6.04
N TYR A 140 -2.68 -1.49 -4.85
CA TYR A 140 -1.31 -1.81 -4.49
C TYR A 140 -1.13 -3.30 -4.25
N PHE A 141 -0.07 -3.85 -4.83
CA PHE A 141 0.46 -5.16 -4.48
C PHE A 141 1.33 -5.05 -3.23
N ASN A 142 2.35 -5.86 -3.04
CA ASN A 142 3.11 -5.86 -1.80
C ASN A 142 4.09 -4.68 -1.74
N VAL A 143 3.67 -3.57 -1.14
CA VAL A 143 4.53 -2.40 -0.97
C VAL A 143 5.64 -2.71 0.03
N ALA A 144 6.89 -2.47 -0.36
CA ALA A 144 8.09 -2.76 0.43
C ALA A 144 9.21 -1.74 0.16
N GLY A 145 10.31 -1.83 0.92
CA GLY A 145 11.41 -0.87 0.83
C GLY A 145 11.09 0.46 1.51
N TYR A 146 12.09 1.34 1.53
CA TYR A 146 12.04 2.62 2.23
C TYR A 146 12.64 3.75 1.40
N ASP A 147 12.17 4.98 1.63
CA ASP A 147 12.85 6.18 1.18
C ASP A 147 14.07 6.43 2.08
N ILE A 148 15.25 6.14 1.54
CA ILE A 148 16.52 6.26 2.26
C ILE A 148 17.01 7.71 2.44
N GLU A 149 16.33 8.67 1.82
CA GLU A 149 16.59 10.11 1.97
C GLU A 149 15.68 10.72 3.05
N ALA A 150 14.64 10.01 3.48
CA ALA A 150 13.76 10.46 4.55
C ALA A 150 14.46 10.44 5.91
N ASP A 151 14.08 11.35 6.83
CA ASP A 151 14.59 11.34 8.21
C ASP A 151 13.98 10.15 8.98
N PRO A 152 14.79 9.21 9.48
CA PRO A 152 14.31 8.06 10.26
C PRO A 152 13.51 8.42 11.50
N LYS A 153 13.65 9.65 12.02
CA LYS A 153 12.88 10.12 13.19
C LYS A 153 11.39 10.27 12.88
N ASN A 154 11.03 10.49 11.62
CA ASN A 154 9.65 10.73 11.19
C ASN A 154 8.90 9.42 10.85
N ILE A 155 9.60 8.28 10.78
CA ILE A 155 9.02 7.00 10.40
C ILE A 155 9.32 5.97 11.49
N ARG A 156 8.28 5.51 12.18
CA ARG A 156 8.43 4.46 13.17
C ARG A 156 8.66 3.12 12.47
N TYR A 157 9.86 2.56 12.64
CA TYR A 157 10.15 1.20 12.18
C TYR A 157 9.37 0.18 13.03
N LYS A 158 8.59 -0.67 12.36
CA LYS A 158 7.90 -1.82 12.96
C LYS A 158 8.06 -3.01 12.02
N PRO A 159 8.78 -4.07 12.41
CA PRO A 159 8.96 -5.25 11.58
C PRO A 159 7.66 -6.07 11.54
N ASN A 160 6.70 -5.68 10.72
CA ASN A 160 5.42 -6.35 10.55
C ASN A 160 5.15 -6.84 9.12
N LYS A 161 6.07 -6.57 8.19
CA LYS A 161 6.08 -7.05 6.81
C LYS A 161 7.17 -8.09 6.62
N LEU A 162 7.02 -8.97 5.64
CA LEU A 162 7.91 -10.13 5.45
C LEU A 162 9.39 -9.74 5.42
N ILE A 163 9.76 -8.79 4.57
CA ILE A 163 11.16 -8.35 4.40
C ILE A 163 11.71 -7.80 5.72
N ASP A 164 10.95 -6.95 6.41
CA ASP A 164 11.37 -6.36 7.69
C ASP A 164 11.54 -7.43 8.78
N ILE A 165 10.64 -8.43 8.81
CA ILE A 165 10.73 -9.54 9.77
C ILE A 165 11.97 -10.38 9.50
N ILE A 166 12.30 -10.65 8.22
CA ILE A 166 13.52 -11.41 7.86
C ILE A 166 14.77 -10.63 8.30
N ILE A 167 14.84 -9.34 8.01
CA ILE A 167 15.95 -8.46 8.39
C ILE A 167 16.12 -8.41 9.92
N ASP A 168 15.03 -8.16 10.66
CA ASP A 168 15.04 -8.13 12.12
C ASP A 168 15.47 -9.49 12.72
N THR A 169 14.97 -10.60 12.15
CA THR A 169 15.35 -11.96 12.55
C THR A 169 16.84 -12.23 12.32
N ALA A 170 17.39 -11.78 11.18
CA ALA A 170 18.80 -11.90 10.85
C ALA A 170 19.68 -11.15 11.86
N HIS A 171 19.34 -9.91 12.18
CA HIS A 171 20.08 -9.10 13.15
C HIS A 171 20.02 -9.66 14.58
N ARG A 172 18.94 -10.33 14.93
CA ARG A 172 18.81 -11.01 16.24
C ARG A 172 19.43 -12.39 16.27
N HIS A 173 20.02 -12.86 15.17
CA HIS A 173 20.55 -14.23 15.05
C HIS A 173 19.50 -15.32 15.39
N ALA A 174 18.23 -15.02 15.18
CA ALA A 174 17.12 -15.92 15.44
C ALA A 174 16.82 -16.83 14.23
N THR A 175 15.91 -17.78 14.39
CA THR A 175 15.46 -18.66 13.31
C THR A 175 14.22 -18.10 12.65
N PHE A 176 14.27 -17.90 11.32
CA PHE A 176 13.13 -17.46 10.54
C PHE A 176 12.26 -18.66 10.11
N LYS A 177 10.96 -18.58 10.33
CA LYS A 177 9.98 -19.63 9.96
C LYS A 177 9.43 -19.40 8.55
N ILE A 178 9.65 -20.38 7.67
CA ILE A 178 9.08 -20.45 6.33
C ILE A 178 7.77 -21.25 6.43
N PHE A 179 6.62 -20.62 6.23
CA PHE A 179 5.32 -21.25 6.32
C PHE A 179 4.97 -21.94 5.00
N GLY A 180 5.21 -23.26 4.94
CA GLY A 180 4.99 -24.10 3.76
C GLY A 180 6.12 -24.00 2.72
N ASN A 181 6.45 -25.18 2.16
CA ASN A 181 7.43 -25.34 1.09
C ASN A 181 6.93 -26.31 0.01
N THR A 182 5.62 -26.55 -0.05
CA THR A 182 4.96 -27.50 -0.96
C THR A 182 3.88 -26.86 -1.84
N TYR A 183 3.83 -25.53 -1.89
CA TYR A 183 2.94 -24.82 -2.79
C TYR A 183 3.34 -25.10 -4.25
N PRO A 184 2.40 -25.06 -5.20
CA PRO A 184 2.68 -25.30 -6.62
C PRO A 184 3.41 -24.10 -7.27
N THR A 185 4.57 -23.77 -6.75
CA THR A 185 5.48 -22.71 -7.19
C THR A 185 6.87 -23.30 -7.47
N LYS A 186 7.77 -22.53 -8.08
CA LYS A 186 9.08 -23.02 -8.51
C LYS A 186 9.93 -23.60 -7.36
N ASP A 187 9.85 -23.02 -6.16
CA ASP A 187 10.62 -23.43 -4.98
C ASP A 187 9.75 -23.90 -3.80
N GLY A 188 8.45 -24.07 -4.06
CA GLY A 188 7.48 -24.52 -3.07
C GLY A 188 7.03 -23.45 -2.09
N THR A 189 7.59 -22.23 -2.13
CA THR A 189 7.18 -21.13 -1.23
C THR A 189 6.21 -20.16 -1.92
N CYS A 190 5.49 -19.34 -1.13
CA CYS A 190 4.56 -18.35 -1.69
C CYS A 190 5.28 -17.33 -2.58
N VAL A 191 4.63 -16.95 -3.68
CA VAL A 191 5.07 -15.94 -4.63
C VAL A 191 4.20 -14.69 -4.52
N ARG A 192 4.82 -13.53 -4.49
CA ARG A 192 4.15 -12.21 -4.45
C ARG A 192 4.80 -11.25 -5.44
N ASP A 193 4.08 -10.20 -5.75
CA ASP A 193 4.57 -9.05 -6.49
C ASP A 193 4.95 -7.96 -5.47
N TYR A 194 6.23 -7.60 -5.43
CA TYR A 194 6.75 -6.56 -4.54
C TYR A 194 7.03 -5.29 -5.33
N VAL A 195 6.48 -4.17 -4.85
CA VAL A 195 6.67 -2.86 -5.43
C VAL A 195 7.34 -1.93 -4.41
N HIS A 196 8.33 -1.16 -4.85
CA HIS A 196 9.03 -0.22 -3.97
C HIS A 196 8.14 0.96 -3.58
N VAL A 197 8.19 1.39 -2.31
CA VAL A 197 7.37 2.49 -1.80
C VAL A 197 7.53 3.78 -2.62
N MET A 198 8.73 4.06 -3.14
CA MET A 198 8.98 5.23 -3.99
C MET A 198 8.31 5.13 -5.37
N ASP A 199 8.23 3.93 -5.95
CA ASP A 199 7.48 3.71 -7.19
C ASP A 199 5.97 3.86 -6.96
N VAL A 200 5.48 3.46 -5.77
CA VAL A 200 4.08 3.70 -5.35
C VAL A 200 3.82 5.20 -5.17
N ALA A 201 4.74 5.94 -4.57
CA ALA A 201 4.62 7.40 -4.43
C ALA A 201 4.53 8.09 -5.80
N GLU A 202 5.37 7.68 -6.76
CA GLU A 202 5.31 8.18 -8.14
C GLU A 202 3.99 7.82 -8.82
N ALA A 203 3.48 6.58 -8.63
CA ALA A 203 2.18 6.17 -9.17
C ALA A 203 1.04 7.05 -8.65
N ASN A 204 1.07 7.43 -7.37
CA ASN A 204 0.07 8.36 -6.81
C ASN A 204 0.11 9.74 -7.47
N LEU A 205 1.30 10.28 -7.73
CA LEU A 205 1.44 11.57 -8.42
C LEU A 205 0.97 11.51 -9.87
N LYS A 206 1.30 10.44 -10.58
CA LYS A 206 0.82 10.23 -11.96
C LYS A 206 -0.70 10.02 -11.99
N ALA A 207 -1.26 9.26 -11.05
CA ALA A 207 -2.71 9.09 -10.92
C ALA A 207 -3.42 10.42 -10.59
N LEU A 208 -2.81 11.27 -9.76
CA LEU A 208 -3.34 12.58 -9.45
C LEU A 208 -3.43 13.47 -10.68
N ASN A 209 -2.36 13.51 -11.49
CA ASN A 209 -2.34 14.27 -12.74
C ASN A 209 -3.36 13.72 -13.74
N TYR A 210 -3.41 12.40 -13.91
CA TYR A 210 -4.44 11.76 -14.74
C TYR A 210 -5.86 12.14 -14.30
N CYS A 211 -6.12 12.12 -13.00
CA CYS A 211 -7.43 12.43 -12.42
C CYS A 211 -7.86 13.89 -12.65
N ARG A 212 -6.91 14.83 -12.73
CA ARG A 212 -7.16 16.24 -13.06
C ARG A 212 -7.57 16.45 -14.51
N GLU A 213 -7.05 15.63 -15.41
CA GLU A 213 -7.24 15.76 -16.86
C GLU A 213 -8.39 14.90 -17.39
N ASN A 214 -8.82 13.87 -16.64
CA ASN A 214 -9.78 12.88 -17.08
C ASN A 214 -10.96 12.76 -16.12
N LYS A 215 -12.18 12.79 -16.66
CA LYS A 215 -13.41 12.68 -15.87
C LYS A 215 -13.77 11.22 -15.55
N GLY A 216 -14.44 11.05 -14.42
CA GLY A 216 -15.05 9.80 -14.00
C GLY A 216 -14.14 8.96 -13.08
N TYR A 217 -14.32 7.64 -13.13
CA TYR A 217 -13.63 6.67 -12.28
C TYR A 217 -12.72 5.76 -13.09
N GLN A 218 -11.48 5.58 -12.61
CA GLN A 218 -10.54 4.59 -13.13
C GLN A 218 -9.86 3.82 -12.00
N MET A 219 -9.32 2.63 -12.33
CA MET A 219 -8.52 1.83 -11.42
C MET A 219 -7.29 1.27 -12.12
N PHE A 220 -6.19 1.13 -11.38
CA PHE A 220 -4.91 0.65 -11.88
C PHE A 220 -4.23 -0.28 -10.88
N ASN A 221 -3.63 -1.34 -11.39
CA ASN A 221 -2.74 -2.21 -10.62
C ASN A 221 -1.37 -1.55 -10.47
N ILE A 222 -0.88 -1.49 -9.25
CA ILE A 222 0.43 -0.95 -8.91
C ILE A 222 1.27 -2.04 -8.24
N GLY A 223 2.08 -2.68 -9.04
CA GLY A 223 3.00 -3.76 -8.72
C GLY A 223 4.29 -3.62 -9.53
N SER A 224 5.21 -4.55 -9.39
CA SER A 224 6.39 -4.63 -10.25
C SER A 224 6.15 -5.40 -11.55
N GLY A 225 5.16 -6.29 -11.53
CA GLY A 225 4.96 -7.30 -12.58
C GLY A 225 6.01 -8.42 -12.54
N ILE A 226 6.80 -8.51 -11.47
CA ILE A 226 7.87 -9.51 -11.28
C ILE A 226 7.48 -10.45 -10.14
N PRO A 227 7.31 -11.76 -10.42
CA PRO A 227 7.02 -12.74 -9.39
C PRO A 227 8.26 -12.96 -8.52
N THR A 228 8.12 -12.84 -7.20
CA THR A 228 9.22 -13.06 -6.25
C THR A 228 8.76 -14.01 -5.14
N SER A 229 9.48 -15.10 -4.93
CA SER A 229 9.18 -16.08 -3.89
C SER A 229 9.72 -15.67 -2.52
N ASN A 230 9.17 -16.26 -1.45
CA ASN A 230 9.67 -16.03 -0.11
C ASN A 230 11.14 -16.48 0.02
N LEU A 231 11.53 -17.56 -0.64
CA LEU A 231 12.91 -18.06 -0.62
C LEU A 231 13.87 -17.13 -1.37
N GLU A 232 13.44 -16.54 -2.50
CA GLU A 232 14.21 -15.53 -3.22
C GLU A 232 14.47 -14.29 -2.35
N ILE A 233 13.47 -13.84 -1.57
CA ILE A 233 13.66 -12.74 -0.61
C ILE A 233 14.68 -13.11 0.48
N ILE A 234 14.57 -14.30 1.08
CA ILE A 234 15.52 -14.76 2.10
C ILE A 234 16.93 -14.78 1.53
N ASN A 235 17.11 -15.31 0.33
CA ASN A 235 18.40 -15.36 -0.34
C ASN A 235 18.96 -13.97 -0.60
N GLU A 236 18.12 -13.01 -0.99
CA GLU A 236 18.55 -11.64 -1.20
C GLU A 236 18.95 -10.96 0.12
N VAL A 237 18.21 -11.14 1.21
CA VAL A 237 18.60 -10.61 2.52
C VAL A 237 19.91 -11.25 2.99
N GLN A 238 20.13 -12.54 2.73
CA GLN A 238 21.39 -13.23 3.06
C GLN A 238 22.61 -12.66 2.31
N ARG A 239 22.45 -12.12 1.11
CA ARG A 239 23.55 -11.42 0.40
C ARG A 239 24.02 -10.17 1.13
N HIS A 240 23.14 -9.52 1.87
CA HIS A 240 23.45 -8.31 2.64
C HIS A 240 23.90 -8.57 4.07
N LEU A 241 23.33 -9.57 4.74
CA LEU A 241 23.46 -9.78 6.18
C LEU A 241 24.15 -11.10 6.55
N GLY A 242 24.51 -11.91 5.56
CA GLY A 242 25.06 -13.26 5.80
C GLY A 242 23.97 -14.30 6.05
N LYS A 243 24.37 -15.50 6.44
CA LYS A 243 23.49 -16.66 6.60
C LYS A 243 22.39 -16.43 7.65
N ILE A 244 21.17 -16.73 7.28
CA ILE A 244 19.98 -16.70 8.15
C ILE A 244 19.58 -18.14 8.48
N ASN A 245 19.40 -18.44 9.76
CA ASN A 245 18.84 -19.72 10.17
C ASN A 245 17.36 -19.78 9.79
N THR A 246 16.96 -20.84 9.09
CA THR A 246 15.57 -21.03 8.65
C THR A 246 15.05 -22.38 9.09
N GLU A 247 13.75 -22.46 9.39
CA GLU A 247 13.02 -23.71 9.60
C GLU A 247 11.73 -23.71 8.81
N ILE A 248 11.31 -24.88 8.34
CA ILE A 248 10.01 -25.02 7.68
C ILE A 248 8.96 -25.24 8.74
N ALA A 249 7.89 -24.47 8.66
CA ALA A 249 6.68 -24.60 9.48
C ALA A 249 5.50 -25.03 8.60
N ASP A 250 4.39 -25.43 9.23
CA ASP A 250 3.19 -25.85 8.53
C ASP A 250 2.70 -24.78 7.56
N ALA A 251 2.25 -25.22 6.38
CA ALA A 251 1.68 -24.34 5.37
C ALA A 251 0.43 -23.63 5.91
N ARG A 252 0.30 -22.36 5.60
CA ARG A 252 -0.90 -21.60 5.90
C ARG A 252 -1.93 -21.75 4.79
N ASN A 253 -3.21 -21.71 5.16
CA ASN A 253 -4.27 -21.57 4.16
C ASN A 253 -4.31 -20.11 3.69
N GLU A 254 -3.48 -19.79 2.70
CA GLU A 254 -3.37 -18.46 2.12
C GLU A 254 -3.17 -18.54 0.61
N LEU A 255 -3.47 -17.47 -0.10
CA LEU A 255 -3.13 -17.32 -1.50
C LEU A 255 -1.62 -17.53 -1.69
N TYR A 256 -1.22 -18.54 -2.46
CA TYR A 256 0.19 -18.87 -2.66
C TYR A 256 0.84 -18.11 -3.82
N TYR A 257 0.04 -17.50 -4.71
CA TYR A 257 0.54 -16.77 -5.87
C TYR A 257 -0.27 -15.49 -6.11
N SER A 258 0.41 -14.35 -6.26
CA SER A 258 -0.21 -13.07 -6.60
C SER A 258 0.77 -12.20 -7.41
N LEU A 259 0.37 -11.84 -8.62
CA LEU A 259 1.18 -11.07 -9.58
C LEU A 259 0.32 -10.02 -10.28
N ALA A 260 0.80 -8.78 -10.38
CA ALA A 260 0.14 -7.69 -11.10
C ALA A 260 0.32 -7.79 -12.61
N ASP A 261 -0.73 -7.59 -13.37
CA ASP A 261 -0.61 -7.00 -14.70
C ASP A 261 -0.58 -5.48 -14.55
N ILE A 262 0.52 -4.87 -14.97
CA ILE A 262 0.74 -3.42 -14.89
C ILE A 262 0.66 -2.73 -16.25
N THR A 263 0.18 -3.43 -17.27
CA THR A 263 0.10 -2.91 -18.65
C THR A 263 -0.73 -1.63 -18.70
N LYS A 264 -1.89 -1.62 -18.06
CA LYS A 264 -2.77 -0.44 -18.02
C LYS A 264 -2.12 0.77 -17.35
N ALA A 265 -1.40 0.57 -16.25
CA ALA A 265 -0.67 1.66 -15.59
C ALA A 265 0.47 2.21 -16.46
N LYS A 266 1.18 1.34 -17.19
CA LYS A 266 2.21 1.76 -18.15
C LYS A 266 1.64 2.58 -19.30
N GLU A 267 0.57 2.11 -19.92
CA GLU A 267 0.01 2.73 -21.13
C GLU A 267 -0.75 4.02 -20.85
N ILE A 268 -1.48 4.08 -19.73
CA ILE A 268 -2.40 5.18 -19.43
C ILE A 268 -1.79 6.20 -18.48
N LEU A 269 -1.08 5.76 -17.43
CA LEU A 269 -0.43 6.66 -16.47
C LEU A 269 1.01 7.01 -16.87
N ASP A 270 1.55 6.40 -17.93
CA ASP A 270 2.99 6.48 -18.26
C ASP A 270 3.85 6.15 -17.03
N TRP A 271 3.44 5.13 -16.26
CA TRP A 271 4.12 4.72 -15.03
C TRP A 271 4.81 3.38 -15.19
N THR A 272 6.07 3.32 -14.80
CA THR A 272 6.89 2.09 -14.81
C THR A 272 7.69 2.01 -13.51
N PRO A 273 7.65 0.87 -12.78
CA PRO A 273 8.39 0.71 -11.54
C PRO A 273 9.90 0.64 -11.81
N ALA A 274 10.63 1.68 -11.41
CA ALA A 274 12.07 1.80 -11.65
C ALA A 274 12.93 1.27 -10.48
N LYS A 275 12.33 1.18 -9.29
CA LYS A 275 13.02 0.82 -8.03
C LYS A 275 12.56 -0.53 -7.47
N SER A 276 11.66 -1.25 -8.15
CA SER A 276 10.95 -2.41 -7.63
C SER A 276 11.61 -3.77 -7.91
N SER A 277 12.89 -3.80 -8.31
CA SER A 277 13.63 -5.06 -8.28
C SER A 277 13.95 -5.48 -6.84
N ILE A 278 13.96 -6.78 -6.56
CA ILE A 278 14.06 -7.28 -5.17
C ILE A 278 15.38 -6.88 -4.50
N ASP A 279 16.48 -6.78 -5.24
CA ASP A 279 17.76 -6.28 -4.77
C ASP A 279 17.68 -4.84 -4.26
N LYS A 280 17.01 -3.93 -5.01
CA LYS A 280 16.82 -2.53 -4.60
C LYS A 280 15.89 -2.41 -3.40
N ILE A 281 14.81 -3.18 -3.36
CA ILE A 281 13.86 -3.20 -2.25
C ILE A 281 14.58 -3.66 -0.97
N VAL A 282 15.31 -4.78 -1.01
CA VAL A 282 16.02 -5.31 0.15
C VAL A 282 17.17 -4.38 0.56
N ALA A 283 17.95 -3.84 -0.39
CA ALA A 283 19.02 -2.89 -0.09
C ALA A 283 18.50 -1.67 0.66
N SER A 284 17.36 -1.09 0.22
CA SER A 284 16.75 0.06 0.89
C SER A 284 16.26 -0.31 2.31
N ALA A 285 15.66 -1.49 2.48
CA ALA A 285 15.17 -1.95 3.78
C ALA A 285 16.31 -2.23 4.79
N VAL A 286 17.41 -2.85 4.34
CA VAL A 286 18.60 -3.07 5.17
C VAL A 286 19.26 -1.74 5.57
N LYS A 287 19.40 -0.81 4.59
CA LYS A 287 19.93 0.53 4.88
C LYS A 287 19.07 1.25 5.91
N TRP A 288 17.73 1.21 5.74
CA TRP A 288 16.80 1.81 6.68
C TRP A 288 16.88 1.21 8.07
N TYR A 289 16.93 -0.12 8.18
CA TYR A 289 17.13 -0.80 9.46
C TYR A 289 18.37 -0.27 10.18
N ASN A 290 19.50 -0.22 9.48
CA ASN A 290 20.76 0.28 10.04
C ASN A 290 20.69 1.75 10.48
N MET A 291 19.95 2.61 9.75
CA MET A 291 19.76 4.03 10.12
C MET A 291 18.93 4.18 11.39
N THR A 292 17.90 3.33 11.57
CA THR A 292 16.98 3.41 12.72
C THR A 292 17.56 2.78 14.00
N HIS A 293 18.48 1.81 13.89
CA HIS A 293 19.05 1.08 15.02
C HIS A 293 20.49 1.51 15.42
N LYS A 294 21.11 2.44 14.67
CA LYS A 294 22.45 2.99 15.02
C LYS A 294 22.51 3.76 16.35
N LYS A 295 21.37 4.02 17.00
CA LYS A 295 21.32 4.79 18.27
C LYS A 295 21.49 3.95 19.54
N GLU A 296 21.55 2.61 19.45
CA GLU A 296 21.66 1.75 20.63
C GLU A 296 23.10 1.32 20.95
N ILE A 297 24.10 1.82 20.21
CA ILE A 297 25.52 1.42 20.36
C ILE A 297 26.42 2.61 20.79
N GLN A 298 25.85 3.63 21.45
CA GLN A 298 26.65 4.70 22.10
C GLN A 298 26.33 4.80 23.58
#